data_1f8cc8665b2f9eedafb41b1f0fa1016f
#
_entry.id   1f8cc8665b2f9eedafb41b1f0fa1016f
#
_cell.length_a   1.000
_cell.length_b   1.000
_cell.length_c   1.000
_cell.angle_alpha   90.00
_cell.angle_beta   90.00
_cell.angle_gamma   90.00
#
_symmetry.space_group_name_H-M   'P 1'
#
loop_
_entity.id
_entity.type
_entity.pdbx_description
1 polymer ?
#
loop_
_entity_poly.entity_id
_entity_poly.type
_entity_poly.pdbx_seq_one_letter_code
_entity_poly.pdbx_strand_id
1 'polypeptide(L)'
;MIILLLIYNLLALPIIISLSIIFSIFNKKIRKGFLGRLRSISSLKSFNSEKFSDIYWFHSSSYGEYQQVETLIHKLKKSDPNIGIIASFFSPSGFDNVKDDNIDLKIYLPFDFILTSYKALKLIKPKKIFFTSSDFWPSFLFVANNLNITTILTSARYRNSYKIFLNMFDIILCVSENDCQLMKRNIRNNKITVTGNPRYDRILNNLNNAKYKIKSDIKEKNKILILASMWREDNKIIFEDLIDSSLINHFEKIIIVPHEISQKYINYYCSSFEKRNFAYKVIDNYQNFEHLAEKFIIVNRVGFLSKLYLQTSITYVGGGFSKSGIHNIIEPAAASNPVIFGPNFLNSNKLDAQGLINVSGGFSIESFNVFKE
;
A
#
# COMPACT_ATOMS: atom_id res chain seq x y z
N MET A 1 26.86 -12.45 14.59
CA MET A 1 25.69 -12.84 13.77
C MET A 1 25.29 -14.30 14.01
N ILE A 2 26.19 -15.27 13.89
CA ILE A 2 25.87 -16.71 14.08
C ILE A 2 25.23 -17.02 15.42
N ILE A 3 25.79 -16.50 16.54
CA ILE A 3 25.26 -16.71 17.89
C ILE A 3 23.82 -16.18 18.00
N LEU A 4 23.55 -14.98 17.47
CA LEU A 4 22.19 -14.41 17.44
C LEU A 4 21.21 -15.28 16.63
N LEU A 5 21.68 -15.82 15.53
CA LEU A 5 20.90 -16.72 14.68
C LEU A 5 20.58 -18.04 15.40
N LEU A 6 21.55 -18.59 16.16
CA LEU A 6 21.34 -19.78 16.99
C LEU A 6 20.32 -19.51 18.10
N ILE A 7 20.44 -18.39 18.83
CA ILE A 7 19.47 -17.98 19.85
C ILE A 7 18.08 -17.83 19.22
N TYR A 8 17.99 -17.18 18.04
CA TYR A 8 16.74 -17.01 17.31
C TYR A 8 16.10 -18.36 16.97
N ASN A 9 16.87 -19.33 16.42
CA ASN A 9 16.36 -20.62 16.01
C ASN A 9 16.02 -21.56 17.18
N LEU A 10 16.81 -21.54 18.26
CA LEU A 10 16.66 -22.46 19.37
C LEU A 10 15.69 -21.98 20.46
N LEU A 11 15.56 -20.65 20.62
CA LEU A 11 14.73 -20.08 21.67
C LEU A 11 13.57 -19.24 21.11
N ALA A 12 13.87 -18.19 20.33
CA ALA A 12 12.83 -17.23 19.93
C ALA A 12 11.77 -17.85 19.01
N LEU A 13 12.19 -18.57 17.96
CA LEU A 13 11.25 -19.20 17.03
C LEU A 13 10.36 -20.26 17.66
N PRO A 14 10.87 -21.23 18.46
CA PRO A 14 10.02 -22.19 19.17
C PRO A 14 8.99 -21.52 20.08
N ILE A 15 9.37 -20.45 20.80
CA ILE A 15 8.44 -19.68 21.64
C ILE A 15 7.36 -19.00 20.77
N ILE A 16 7.76 -18.30 19.70
CA ILE A 16 6.82 -17.64 18.79
C ILE A 16 5.85 -18.66 18.16
N ILE A 17 6.34 -19.82 17.76
CA ILE A 17 5.51 -20.88 17.18
C ILE A 17 4.55 -21.46 18.22
N SER A 18 5.01 -21.75 19.45
CA SER A 18 4.15 -22.23 20.52
C SER A 18 3.04 -21.23 20.85
N LEU A 19 3.37 -19.95 20.97
CA LEU A 19 2.38 -18.88 21.12
C LEU A 19 1.42 -18.81 19.93
N SER A 20 1.94 -18.94 18.70
CA SER A 20 1.11 -18.94 17.49
C SER A 20 0.13 -20.11 17.45
N ILE A 21 0.51 -21.28 17.96
CA ILE A 21 -0.39 -22.44 18.10
C ILE A 21 -1.52 -22.11 19.08
N ILE A 22 -1.20 -21.59 20.27
CA ILE A 22 -2.19 -21.21 21.28
C ILE A 22 -3.15 -20.15 20.72
N PHE A 23 -2.63 -19.06 20.14
CA PHE A 23 -3.46 -18.00 19.56
C PHE A 23 -4.27 -18.47 18.35
N SER A 24 -3.81 -19.49 17.63
CA SER A 24 -4.54 -20.05 16.49
C SER A 24 -5.88 -20.68 16.87
N ILE A 25 -6.05 -21.08 18.13
CA ILE A 25 -7.31 -21.62 18.67
C ILE A 25 -8.38 -20.52 18.62
N PHE A 26 -8.00 -19.30 19.02
CA PHE A 26 -8.93 -18.17 19.18
C PHE A 26 -9.00 -17.25 17.95
N ASN A 27 -8.00 -17.26 17.09
CA ASN A 27 -7.91 -16.35 15.96
C ASN A 27 -7.79 -17.07 14.62
N LYS A 28 -8.87 -16.98 13.81
CA LYS A 28 -8.96 -17.61 12.49
C LYS A 28 -7.85 -17.18 11.52
N LYS A 29 -7.40 -15.91 11.59
CA LYS A 29 -6.31 -15.38 10.72
C LYS A 29 -4.98 -16.03 11.07
N ILE A 30 -4.64 -16.11 12.36
CA ILE A 30 -3.40 -16.74 12.84
C ILE A 30 -3.42 -18.23 12.46
N ARG A 31 -4.52 -18.94 12.71
CA ARG A 31 -4.69 -20.35 12.34
C ARG A 31 -4.48 -20.59 10.84
N LYS A 32 -5.08 -19.76 9.98
CA LYS A 32 -4.92 -19.87 8.53
C LYS A 32 -3.48 -19.71 8.09
N GLY A 33 -2.79 -18.69 8.59
CA GLY A 33 -1.38 -18.44 8.29
C GLY A 33 -0.46 -19.56 8.80
N PHE A 34 -0.72 -20.08 10.00
CA PHE A 34 0.03 -21.19 10.59
C PHE A 34 -0.10 -22.48 9.74
N LEU A 35 -1.33 -22.89 9.44
CA LEU A 35 -1.59 -24.09 8.62
C LEU A 35 -1.04 -23.94 7.19
N GLY A 36 -1.12 -22.72 6.64
CA GLY A 36 -0.55 -22.40 5.33
C GLY A 36 0.96 -22.62 5.29
N ARG A 37 1.69 -22.21 6.34
CA ARG A 37 3.16 -22.41 6.43
C ARG A 37 3.56 -23.87 6.52
N LEU A 38 2.77 -24.70 7.21
CA LEU A 38 3.02 -26.15 7.25
C LEU A 38 2.98 -26.79 5.85
N ARG A 39 2.14 -26.27 4.95
CA ARG A 39 1.98 -26.75 3.58
C ARG A 39 3.00 -26.21 2.60
N SER A 40 3.75 -25.15 2.95
CA SER A 40 4.63 -24.44 2.01
C SER A 40 5.69 -25.35 1.39
N ILE A 41 6.33 -26.21 2.18
CA ILE A 41 7.36 -27.14 1.66
C ILE A 41 6.75 -28.17 0.70
N SER A 42 5.54 -28.69 0.96
CA SER A 42 4.89 -29.61 0.03
C SER A 42 4.51 -28.91 -1.29
N SER A 43 4.02 -27.69 -1.22
CA SER A 43 3.74 -26.87 -2.43
C SER A 43 5.00 -26.58 -3.24
N LEU A 44 6.13 -26.30 -2.58
CA LEU A 44 7.42 -26.13 -3.28
C LEU A 44 7.91 -27.43 -3.95
N LYS A 45 7.66 -28.58 -3.32
CA LYS A 45 8.02 -29.89 -3.91
C LYS A 45 7.20 -30.23 -5.16
N SER A 46 5.94 -29.83 -5.19
CA SER A 46 5.04 -30.06 -6.33
C SER A 46 5.21 -29.02 -7.45
N PHE A 47 5.97 -27.96 -7.21
CA PHE A 47 6.23 -26.94 -8.22
C PHE A 47 7.28 -27.41 -9.22
N ASN A 48 6.90 -27.44 -10.50
CA ASN A 48 7.81 -27.84 -11.57
C ASN A 48 8.72 -26.65 -11.96
N SER A 49 9.85 -26.53 -11.27
CA SER A 49 10.82 -25.47 -11.50
C SER A 49 11.56 -25.58 -12.85
N GLU A 50 11.63 -26.79 -13.43
CA GLU A 50 12.35 -27.06 -14.69
C GLU A 50 11.67 -26.44 -15.93
N LYS A 51 10.41 -26.01 -15.79
CA LYS A 51 9.69 -25.31 -16.85
C LYS A 51 10.21 -23.89 -17.12
N PHE A 52 11.00 -23.34 -16.22
CA PHE A 52 11.41 -21.94 -16.25
C PHE A 52 12.92 -21.81 -16.48
N SER A 53 13.30 -20.77 -17.22
CA SER A 53 14.70 -20.42 -17.45
C SER A 53 15.39 -19.98 -16.16
N ASP A 54 14.72 -19.17 -15.38
CA ASP A 54 15.14 -18.66 -14.08
C ASP A 54 13.93 -18.59 -13.15
N ILE A 55 14.16 -18.68 -11.83
CA ILE A 55 13.10 -18.47 -10.84
C ILE A 55 13.44 -17.25 -10.00
N TYR A 56 12.45 -16.34 -9.87
CA TYR A 56 12.51 -15.18 -8.99
C TYR A 56 11.50 -15.35 -7.88
N TRP A 57 11.97 -15.24 -6.64
CA TRP A 57 11.14 -15.38 -5.45
C TRP A 57 10.86 -14.00 -4.85
N PHE A 58 9.59 -13.61 -4.78
CA PHE A 58 9.13 -12.37 -4.15
C PHE A 58 8.50 -12.68 -2.80
N HIS A 59 8.98 -12.00 -1.75
CA HIS A 59 8.38 -12.07 -0.43
C HIS A 59 7.79 -10.72 -0.02
N SER A 60 6.52 -10.75 0.41
CA SER A 60 5.79 -9.60 0.91
C SER A 60 4.95 -10.03 2.13
N SER A 61 5.06 -9.33 3.26
CA SER A 61 4.29 -9.66 4.46
C SER A 61 2.79 -9.59 4.24
N SER A 62 2.32 -8.62 3.45
CA SER A 62 0.91 -8.26 3.32
C SER A 62 0.53 -7.92 1.87
N TYR A 63 -0.76 -7.73 1.65
CA TYR A 63 -1.28 -7.24 0.37
C TYR A 63 -0.69 -5.88 -0.01
N GLY A 64 -0.61 -4.94 0.95
CA GLY A 64 -0.05 -3.60 0.68
C GLY A 64 1.43 -3.60 0.31
N GLU A 65 2.21 -4.56 0.80
CA GLU A 65 3.61 -4.73 0.38
C GLU A 65 3.71 -5.39 -1.00
N TYR A 66 2.88 -6.39 -1.28
CA TYR A 66 2.81 -6.98 -2.62
C TYR A 66 2.52 -5.94 -3.70
N GLN A 67 1.63 -5.00 -3.43
CA GLN A 67 1.32 -3.91 -4.35
C GLN A 67 2.54 -3.04 -4.72
N GLN A 68 3.60 -3.06 -3.93
CA GLN A 68 4.84 -2.35 -4.23
C GLN A 68 5.74 -3.11 -5.21
N VAL A 69 5.56 -4.40 -5.38
CA VAL A 69 6.35 -5.23 -6.31
C VAL A 69 5.54 -5.77 -7.49
N GLU A 70 4.23 -5.64 -7.46
CA GLU A 70 3.30 -6.08 -8.52
C GLU A 70 3.71 -5.58 -9.91
N THR A 71 3.99 -4.29 -10.04
CA THR A 71 4.44 -3.70 -11.31
C THR A 71 5.77 -4.27 -11.79
N LEU A 72 6.70 -4.58 -10.87
CA LEU A 72 7.97 -5.20 -11.19
C LEU A 72 7.76 -6.63 -11.71
N ILE A 73 6.90 -7.41 -11.04
CA ILE A 73 6.54 -8.78 -11.47
C ILE A 73 5.96 -8.76 -12.89
N HIS A 74 5.00 -7.87 -13.16
CA HIS A 74 4.38 -7.74 -14.48
C HIS A 74 5.40 -7.36 -15.56
N LYS A 75 6.30 -6.41 -15.27
CA LYS A 75 7.36 -6.01 -16.21
C LYS A 75 8.35 -7.16 -16.48
N LEU A 76 8.72 -7.93 -15.46
CA LEU A 76 9.60 -9.11 -15.61
C LEU A 76 8.96 -10.18 -16.49
N LYS A 77 7.70 -10.56 -16.21
CA LYS A 77 6.96 -11.53 -17.04
C LYS A 77 6.76 -11.05 -18.48
N LYS A 78 6.54 -9.75 -18.68
CA LYS A 78 6.43 -9.16 -20.01
C LYS A 78 7.75 -9.18 -20.77
N SER A 79 8.88 -8.99 -20.09
CA SER A 79 10.23 -9.01 -20.71
C SER A 79 10.71 -10.42 -21.03
N ASP A 80 10.37 -11.38 -20.18
CA ASP A 80 10.68 -12.80 -20.38
C ASP A 80 9.58 -13.67 -19.77
N PRO A 81 8.66 -14.21 -20.58
CA PRO A 81 7.59 -15.09 -20.13
C PRO A 81 8.08 -16.40 -19.50
N ASN A 82 9.33 -16.81 -19.78
CA ASN A 82 9.91 -18.06 -19.28
C ASN A 82 10.47 -17.94 -17.85
N ILE A 83 10.44 -16.74 -17.25
CA ILE A 83 10.81 -16.56 -15.83
C ILE A 83 9.71 -17.13 -14.94
N GLY A 84 10.05 -18.00 -13.99
CA GLY A 84 9.16 -18.48 -12.94
C GLY A 84 9.06 -17.46 -11.79
N ILE A 85 7.84 -17.11 -11.39
CA ILE A 85 7.59 -16.19 -10.27
C ILE A 85 6.97 -16.96 -9.10
N ILE A 86 7.68 -16.99 -7.97
CA ILE A 86 7.14 -17.48 -6.70
C ILE A 86 6.82 -16.26 -5.84
N ALA A 87 5.57 -16.14 -5.38
CA ALA A 87 5.16 -15.13 -4.41
C ALA A 87 4.87 -15.78 -3.06
N SER A 88 5.56 -15.33 -2.01
CA SER A 88 5.32 -15.78 -0.65
C SER A 88 4.82 -14.67 0.25
N PHE A 89 3.92 -15.02 1.19
CA PHE A 89 3.27 -14.09 2.09
C PHE A 89 3.44 -14.49 3.55
N PHE A 90 3.49 -13.49 4.44
CA PHE A 90 3.39 -13.77 5.87
C PHE A 90 1.93 -13.77 6.34
N SER A 91 1.13 -12.79 5.94
CA SER A 91 -0.24 -12.64 6.41
C SER A 91 -1.27 -13.25 5.45
N PRO A 92 -2.42 -13.72 5.98
CA PRO A 92 -3.55 -14.13 5.14
C PRO A 92 -4.06 -13.03 4.21
N SER A 93 -3.93 -11.75 4.58
CA SER A 93 -4.39 -10.65 3.72
C SER A 93 -3.62 -10.60 2.39
N GLY A 94 -2.31 -10.87 2.41
CA GLY A 94 -1.52 -11.00 1.18
C GLY A 94 -1.94 -12.23 0.39
N PHE A 95 -1.93 -13.39 1.05
CA PHE A 95 -2.24 -14.65 0.38
C PHE A 95 -3.64 -14.69 -0.25
N ASP A 96 -4.66 -14.15 0.42
CA ASP A 96 -6.06 -14.24 -0.04
C ASP A 96 -6.41 -13.21 -1.12
N ASN A 97 -5.91 -11.98 -0.97
CA ASN A 97 -6.30 -10.86 -1.82
C ASN A 97 -5.47 -10.75 -3.10
N VAL A 98 -4.26 -11.33 -3.13
CA VAL A 98 -3.46 -11.36 -4.36
C VAL A 98 -4.03 -12.40 -5.31
N LYS A 99 -4.54 -11.92 -6.44
CA LYS A 99 -5.01 -12.69 -7.59
C LYS A 99 -4.29 -12.13 -8.81
N ASP A 100 -3.16 -12.73 -9.16
CA ASP A 100 -2.29 -12.26 -10.23
C ASP A 100 -1.80 -13.46 -11.04
N ASP A 101 -2.19 -13.50 -12.30
CA ASP A 101 -1.87 -14.60 -13.23
C ASP A 101 -0.39 -14.64 -13.62
N ASN A 102 0.38 -13.60 -13.28
CA ASN A 102 1.84 -13.58 -13.46
C ASN A 102 2.59 -14.34 -12.37
N ILE A 103 1.90 -14.83 -11.32
CA ILE A 103 2.48 -15.64 -10.26
C ILE A 103 2.30 -17.12 -10.58
N ASP A 104 3.40 -17.85 -10.77
CA ASP A 104 3.39 -19.26 -11.07
C ASP A 104 3.17 -20.14 -9.82
N LEU A 105 3.63 -19.68 -8.66
CA LEU A 105 3.39 -20.33 -7.37
C LEU A 105 3.15 -19.31 -6.27
N LYS A 106 2.03 -19.44 -5.56
CA LYS A 106 1.68 -18.63 -4.40
C LYS A 106 1.68 -19.46 -3.12
N ILE A 107 2.47 -19.07 -2.11
CA ILE A 107 2.64 -19.79 -0.84
C ILE A 107 2.67 -18.83 0.36
N TYR A 108 2.54 -19.39 1.56
CA TYR A 108 3.04 -18.72 2.75
C TYR A 108 4.56 -18.91 2.85
N LEU A 109 5.30 -17.93 3.35
CA LEU A 109 6.71 -18.13 3.65
C LEU A 109 6.85 -19.30 4.63
N PRO A 110 7.69 -20.30 4.38
CA PRO A 110 7.96 -21.36 5.35
C PRO A 110 8.39 -20.80 6.70
N PHE A 111 8.25 -21.58 7.79
CA PHE A 111 8.82 -21.18 9.08
C PHE A 111 10.32 -20.91 8.96
N ASP A 112 10.78 -19.80 9.56
CA ASP A 112 12.14 -19.26 9.36
C ASP A 112 13.24 -20.04 10.13
N PHE A 113 13.11 -21.37 10.24
CA PHE A 113 14.22 -22.19 10.71
C PHE A 113 15.29 -22.38 9.61
N ILE A 114 16.56 -22.47 10.01
CA ILE A 114 17.67 -22.70 9.09
C ILE A 114 17.41 -23.94 8.21
N LEU A 115 16.98 -25.05 8.82
CA LEU A 115 16.72 -26.30 8.08
C LEU A 115 15.56 -26.17 7.10
N THR A 116 14.49 -25.46 7.48
CA THR A 116 13.32 -25.25 6.61
C THR A 116 13.67 -24.33 5.46
N SER A 117 14.38 -23.23 5.75
CA SER A 117 14.87 -22.29 4.74
C SER A 117 15.84 -22.97 3.76
N TYR A 118 16.78 -23.78 4.26
CA TYR A 118 17.68 -24.55 3.43
C TYR A 118 16.93 -25.52 2.51
N LYS A 119 15.95 -26.25 3.04
CA LYS A 119 15.12 -27.18 2.27
C LYS A 119 14.35 -26.46 1.16
N ALA A 120 13.74 -25.32 1.48
CA ALA A 120 12.99 -24.51 0.52
C ALA A 120 13.88 -23.98 -0.60
N LEU A 121 15.02 -23.37 -0.26
CA LEU A 121 15.91 -22.75 -1.22
C LEU A 121 16.68 -23.78 -2.07
N LYS A 122 17.03 -24.93 -1.50
CA LYS A 122 17.66 -26.02 -2.24
C LYS A 122 16.73 -26.70 -3.23
N LEU A 123 15.43 -26.78 -2.92
CA LEU A 123 14.42 -27.33 -3.83
C LEU A 123 14.22 -26.44 -5.07
N ILE A 124 14.15 -25.14 -4.85
CA ILE A 124 13.76 -24.17 -5.90
C ILE A 124 14.96 -23.59 -6.63
N LYS A 125 16.06 -23.34 -5.91
CA LYS A 125 17.27 -22.69 -6.42
C LYS A 125 16.97 -21.37 -7.13
N PRO A 126 16.24 -20.43 -6.46
CA PRO A 126 15.89 -19.18 -7.12
C PRO A 126 17.14 -18.39 -7.47
N LYS A 127 17.17 -17.75 -8.63
CA LYS A 127 18.28 -16.89 -9.06
C LYS A 127 18.35 -15.61 -8.22
N LYS A 128 17.19 -15.08 -7.85
CA LYS A 128 17.06 -13.87 -7.03
C LYS A 128 15.89 -13.98 -6.07
N ILE A 129 16.06 -13.40 -4.89
CA ILE A 129 14.99 -13.26 -3.90
C ILE A 129 14.76 -11.78 -3.62
N PHE A 130 13.53 -11.34 -3.75
CA PHE A 130 13.10 -9.97 -3.49
C PHE A 130 12.31 -9.91 -2.19
N PHE A 131 12.74 -9.07 -1.27
CA PHE A 131 12.02 -8.73 -0.05
C PHE A 131 11.46 -7.32 -0.17
N THR A 132 10.29 -7.08 0.43
CA THR A 132 9.62 -5.79 0.32
C THR A 132 9.64 -5.05 1.65
N SER A 133 10.08 -3.79 1.64
CA SER A 133 10.07 -2.85 2.77
C SER A 133 10.95 -3.26 3.96
N SER A 134 10.37 -3.80 5.03
CA SER A 134 11.05 -4.06 6.29
C SER A 134 10.77 -5.45 6.86
N ASP A 135 10.41 -6.37 5.99
CA ASP A 135 10.09 -7.74 6.38
C ASP A 135 11.34 -8.61 6.29
N PHE A 136 11.99 -8.84 7.42
CA PHE A 136 13.27 -9.52 7.50
C PHE A 136 13.12 -10.91 8.10
N TRP A 137 13.71 -11.91 7.43
CA TRP A 137 13.70 -13.31 7.81
C TRP A 137 15.14 -13.82 7.96
N PRO A 138 15.72 -13.73 9.17
CA PRO A 138 17.16 -13.91 9.39
C PRO A 138 17.70 -15.26 8.91
N SER A 139 16.98 -16.37 9.19
CA SER A 139 17.44 -17.69 8.77
C SER A 139 17.34 -17.86 7.26
N PHE A 140 16.29 -17.36 6.65
CA PHE A 140 16.09 -17.42 5.20
C PHE A 140 17.16 -16.61 4.46
N LEU A 141 17.46 -15.39 4.92
CA LEU A 141 18.52 -14.54 4.39
C LEU A 141 19.92 -15.18 4.60
N PHE A 142 20.19 -15.71 5.79
CA PHE A 142 21.45 -16.40 6.07
C PHE A 142 21.66 -17.58 5.15
N VAL A 143 20.66 -18.40 4.94
CA VAL A 143 20.74 -19.56 4.05
C VAL A 143 20.87 -19.14 2.59
N ALA A 144 20.13 -18.11 2.15
CA ALA A 144 20.26 -17.58 0.80
C ALA A 144 21.69 -17.13 0.49
N ASN A 145 22.31 -16.40 1.41
CA ASN A 145 23.70 -15.94 1.28
C ASN A 145 24.69 -17.12 1.21
N ASN A 146 24.51 -18.16 2.05
CA ASN A 146 25.37 -19.36 2.00
C ASN A 146 25.19 -20.20 0.73
N LEU A 147 24.06 -20.10 0.07
CA LEU A 147 23.78 -20.74 -1.22
C LEU A 147 24.11 -19.85 -2.42
N ASN A 148 24.73 -18.68 -2.20
CA ASN A 148 25.06 -17.67 -3.22
C ASN A 148 23.83 -17.22 -4.04
N ILE A 149 22.66 -17.16 -3.41
CA ILE A 149 21.43 -16.66 -4.02
C ILE A 149 21.34 -15.15 -3.77
N THR A 150 21.26 -14.36 -4.82
CA THR A 150 21.20 -12.89 -4.72
C THR A 150 19.93 -12.43 -3.99
N THR A 151 20.11 -11.69 -2.92
CA THR A 151 19.03 -11.12 -2.10
C THR A 151 18.89 -9.63 -2.35
N ILE A 152 17.66 -9.19 -2.62
CA ILE A 152 17.34 -7.81 -2.98
C ILE A 152 16.27 -7.28 -2.04
N LEU A 153 16.54 -6.16 -1.36
CA LEU A 153 15.52 -5.43 -0.60
C LEU A 153 14.95 -4.30 -1.46
N THR A 154 13.66 -4.35 -1.73
CA THR A 154 12.93 -3.30 -2.47
C THR A 154 12.19 -2.38 -1.51
N SER A 155 11.91 -1.16 -1.94
CA SER A 155 11.18 -0.15 -1.15
C SER A 155 11.83 0.11 0.22
N ALA A 156 13.14 0.07 0.27
CA ALA A 156 13.91 0.15 1.51
C ALA A 156 13.87 1.55 2.12
N ARG A 157 13.59 1.61 3.42
CA ARG A 157 13.70 2.82 4.25
C ARG A 157 14.69 2.58 5.39
N TYR A 158 15.53 3.57 5.67
CA TYR A 158 16.50 3.44 6.74
C TYR A 158 15.86 3.57 8.12
N ARG A 159 16.16 2.60 8.99
CA ARG A 159 15.95 2.68 10.44
C ARG A 159 17.16 2.06 11.13
N ASN A 160 17.66 2.74 12.16
CA ASN A 160 18.86 2.27 12.86
C ASN A 160 18.69 0.86 13.47
N SER A 161 17.49 0.53 13.97
CA SER A 161 17.14 -0.80 14.48
C SER A 161 17.25 -1.92 13.42
N TYR A 162 17.24 -1.58 12.13
CA TYR A 162 17.30 -2.56 11.03
C TYR A 162 18.73 -2.83 10.54
N LYS A 163 19.72 -2.11 11.04
CA LYS A 163 21.12 -2.16 10.57
C LYS A 163 21.68 -3.58 10.43
N ILE A 164 21.39 -4.47 11.38
CA ILE A 164 21.88 -5.86 11.36
C ILE A 164 21.28 -6.61 10.15
N PHE A 165 19.98 -6.48 9.91
CA PHE A 165 19.28 -7.15 8.82
C PHE A 165 19.62 -6.56 7.47
N LEU A 166 19.75 -5.23 7.37
CA LEU A 166 20.13 -4.55 6.14
C LEU A 166 21.49 -4.99 5.61
N ASN A 167 22.43 -5.34 6.49
CA ASN A 167 23.74 -5.89 6.12
C ASN A 167 23.68 -7.32 5.57
N MET A 168 22.53 -7.98 5.58
CA MET A 168 22.35 -9.34 5.05
C MET A 168 21.90 -9.36 3.58
N PHE A 169 21.59 -8.20 3.01
CA PHE A 169 21.17 -8.10 1.60
C PHE A 169 22.35 -7.79 0.68
N ASP A 170 22.34 -8.34 -0.53
CA ASP A 170 23.33 -8.03 -1.57
C ASP A 170 23.03 -6.70 -2.26
N ILE A 171 21.75 -6.40 -2.46
CA ILE A 171 21.28 -5.19 -3.15
C ILE A 171 20.15 -4.54 -2.34
N ILE A 172 20.24 -3.22 -2.18
CA ILE A 172 19.20 -2.44 -1.49
C ILE A 172 18.71 -1.32 -2.40
N LEU A 173 17.41 -1.33 -2.69
CA LEU A 173 16.72 -0.36 -3.52
C LEU A 173 15.90 0.60 -2.63
N CYS A 174 16.42 1.81 -2.45
CA CYS A 174 15.87 2.80 -1.53
C CYS A 174 14.73 3.61 -2.16
N VAL A 175 13.75 4.00 -1.35
CA VAL A 175 12.64 4.86 -1.79
C VAL A 175 13.03 6.32 -1.94
N SER A 176 14.07 6.80 -1.24
CA SER A 176 14.51 8.20 -1.28
C SER A 176 16.02 8.34 -1.25
N GLU A 177 16.50 9.49 -1.72
CA GLU A 177 17.93 9.86 -1.65
C GLU A 177 18.42 9.93 -0.20
N ASN A 178 17.61 10.46 0.71
CA ASN A 178 17.93 10.52 2.14
C ASN A 178 18.13 9.13 2.74
N ASP A 179 17.22 8.18 2.45
CA ASP A 179 17.37 6.78 2.89
C ASP A 179 18.65 6.15 2.35
N CYS A 180 18.94 6.39 1.07
CA CYS A 180 20.15 5.90 0.40
C CYS A 180 21.43 6.43 1.08
N GLN A 181 21.51 7.73 1.33
CA GLN A 181 22.66 8.34 2.00
C GLN A 181 22.84 7.82 3.42
N LEU A 182 21.75 7.71 4.19
CA LEU A 182 21.81 7.14 5.54
C LEU A 182 22.26 5.69 5.53
N MET A 183 21.80 4.88 4.57
CA MET A 183 22.24 3.49 4.42
C MET A 183 23.72 3.42 4.03
N LYS A 184 24.18 4.17 3.03
CA LYS A 184 25.60 4.19 2.63
C LYS A 184 26.55 4.56 3.78
N ARG A 185 26.11 5.42 4.71
CA ARG A 185 26.90 5.81 5.89
C ARG A 185 26.94 4.71 6.96
N ASN A 186 25.88 3.90 7.09
CA ASN A 186 25.68 3.03 8.24
C ASN A 186 25.78 1.53 7.94
N ILE A 187 25.70 1.13 6.67
CA ILE A 187 25.66 -0.25 6.24
C ILE A 187 26.93 -0.57 5.46
N ARG A 188 27.48 -1.77 5.70
CA ARG A 188 28.69 -2.23 5.03
C ARG A 188 28.30 -2.98 3.75
N ASN A 189 29.02 -2.68 2.68
CA ASN A 189 29.19 -3.52 1.50
C ASN A 189 27.92 -3.92 0.73
N ASN A 190 27.06 -2.96 0.40
CA ASN A 190 25.89 -3.30 -0.41
C ASN A 190 25.79 -2.39 -1.62
N LYS A 191 25.26 -2.94 -2.70
CA LYS A 191 24.82 -2.13 -3.84
C LYS A 191 23.57 -1.39 -3.42
N ILE A 192 23.72 -0.15 -2.99
CA ILE A 192 22.63 0.69 -2.49
C ILE A 192 22.33 1.76 -3.55
N THR A 193 21.10 1.74 -4.05
CA THR A 193 20.65 2.62 -5.14
C THR A 193 19.28 3.19 -4.83
N VAL A 194 19.02 4.43 -5.26
CA VAL A 194 17.67 5.02 -5.21
C VAL A 194 16.89 4.55 -6.42
N THR A 195 15.71 3.99 -6.19
CA THR A 195 14.78 3.58 -7.25
C THR A 195 13.42 4.28 -7.16
N GLY A 196 13.23 5.09 -6.12
CA GLY A 196 11.95 5.72 -5.85
C GLY A 196 10.95 4.80 -5.13
N ASN A 197 9.73 5.27 -5.00
CA ASN A 197 8.66 4.53 -4.33
C ASN A 197 7.80 3.79 -5.38
N PRO A 198 7.85 2.44 -5.43
CA PRO A 198 7.09 1.68 -6.43
C PRO A 198 5.57 1.85 -6.38
N ARG A 199 5.03 2.41 -5.29
CA ARG A 199 3.62 2.80 -5.21
C ARG A 199 3.23 3.78 -6.30
N TYR A 200 4.15 4.66 -6.70
CA TYR A 200 3.89 5.66 -7.74
C TYR A 200 3.71 5.00 -9.11
N ASP A 201 4.57 4.03 -9.45
CA ASP A 201 4.45 3.26 -10.70
C ASP A 201 3.09 2.57 -10.79
N ARG A 202 2.62 1.97 -9.68
CA ARG A 202 1.32 1.33 -9.63
C ARG A 202 0.17 2.32 -9.83
N ILE A 203 0.22 3.46 -9.14
CA ILE A 203 -0.79 4.51 -9.28
C ILE A 203 -0.84 4.99 -10.73
N LEU A 204 0.30 5.29 -11.34
CA LEU A 204 0.38 5.72 -12.73
C LEU A 204 -0.14 4.64 -13.71
N ASN A 205 0.19 3.37 -13.48
CA ASN A 205 -0.33 2.28 -14.30
C ASN A 205 -1.86 2.15 -14.19
N ASN A 206 -2.40 2.25 -12.98
CA ASN A 206 -3.85 2.22 -12.76
C ASN A 206 -4.55 3.38 -13.46
N LEU A 207 -3.97 4.58 -13.41
CA LEU A 207 -4.50 5.77 -14.10
C LEU A 207 -4.42 5.63 -15.61
N ASN A 208 -3.31 5.10 -16.14
CA ASN A 208 -3.14 4.89 -17.59
C ASN A 208 -4.09 3.85 -18.15
N ASN A 209 -4.44 2.84 -17.37
CA ASN A 209 -5.36 1.76 -17.74
C ASN A 209 -6.84 2.09 -17.42
N ALA A 210 -7.12 3.25 -16.79
CA ALA A 210 -8.48 3.62 -16.44
C ALA A 210 -9.30 3.94 -17.69
N LYS A 211 -10.41 3.24 -17.86
CA LYS A 211 -11.35 3.42 -18.98
C LYS A 211 -12.02 4.81 -19.02
N TYR A 212 -11.98 5.54 -17.91
CA TYR A 212 -12.65 6.83 -17.71
C TYR A 212 -11.63 7.92 -17.42
N LYS A 213 -10.82 8.30 -18.42
CA LYS A 213 -10.10 9.57 -18.37
C LYS A 213 -11.08 10.66 -18.74
N ILE A 214 -11.35 11.59 -17.82
CA ILE A 214 -11.96 12.86 -18.21
C ILE A 214 -10.98 13.55 -19.16
N LYS A 215 -11.47 13.98 -20.34
CA LYS A 215 -10.69 14.82 -21.23
C LYS A 215 -10.27 16.08 -20.45
N SER A 216 -9.04 16.53 -20.63
CA SER A 216 -8.48 17.71 -19.94
C SER A 216 -9.42 18.92 -19.98
N ASP A 217 -10.09 19.12 -21.09
CA ASP A 217 -11.03 20.23 -21.32
C ASP A 217 -12.26 20.23 -20.40
N ILE A 218 -12.68 19.04 -19.91
CA ILE A 218 -13.79 18.92 -18.96
C ILE A 218 -13.33 19.23 -17.55
N LYS A 219 -12.12 18.83 -17.17
CA LYS A 219 -11.54 19.10 -15.84
C LYS A 219 -11.42 20.59 -15.55
N GLU A 220 -11.09 21.40 -16.54
CA GLU A 220 -10.95 22.85 -16.39
C GLU A 220 -12.29 23.58 -16.25
N LYS A 221 -13.37 22.96 -16.78
CA LYS A 221 -14.70 23.56 -16.77
C LYS A 221 -15.57 23.16 -15.58
N ASN A 222 -15.39 21.93 -15.05
CA ASN A 222 -16.27 21.40 -14.01
C ASN A 222 -15.59 21.54 -12.64
N LYS A 223 -16.12 22.39 -11.81
CA LYS A 223 -15.70 22.60 -10.42
C LYS A 223 -16.26 21.49 -9.53
N ILE A 224 -15.63 20.32 -9.54
CA ILE A 224 -16.05 19.18 -8.74
C ILE A 224 -15.08 19.02 -7.57
N LEU A 225 -15.58 19.20 -6.35
CA LEU A 225 -14.85 18.94 -5.11
C LEU A 225 -15.13 17.51 -4.64
N ILE A 226 -14.07 16.78 -4.27
CA ILE A 226 -14.22 15.54 -3.52
C ILE A 226 -13.66 15.67 -2.12
N LEU A 227 -14.48 15.33 -1.12
CA LEU A 227 -14.10 15.17 0.28
C LEU A 227 -13.84 13.68 0.52
N ALA A 228 -12.58 13.27 0.37
CA ALA A 228 -12.17 11.87 0.35
C ALA A 228 -11.73 11.37 1.72
N SER A 229 -12.15 10.15 2.10
CA SER A 229 -11.77 9.50 3.35
C SER A 229 -12.06 10.34 4.60
N MET A 230 -13.25 10.90 4.67
CA MET A 230 -13.68 11.82 5.74
C MET A 230 -13.81 11.11 7.09
N TRP A 231 -13.09 11.59 8.10
CA TRP A 231 -13.22 11.19 9.50
C TRP A 231 -14.14 12.11 10.28
N ARG A 232 -14.42 11.72 11.51
CA ARG A 232 -15.29 12.52 12.38
C ARG A 232 -14.75 13.94 12.63
N GLU A 233 -13.43 14.05 12.79
CA GLU A 233 -12.73 15.32 13.01
C GLU A 233 -12.81 16.21 11.78
N ASP A 234 -12.61 15.63 10.59
CA ASP A 234 -12.73 16.36 9.31
C ASP A 234 -14.16 16.85 9.09
N ASN A 235 -15.16 16.04 9.46
CA ASN A 235 -16.55 16.46 9.35
C ASN A 235 -16.85 17.73 10.15
N LYS A 236 -16.33 17.81 11.37
CA LYS A 236 -16.55 18.98 12.25
C LYS A 236 -15.84 20.24 11.78
N ILE A 237 -14.65 20.10 11.18
CA ILE A 237 -13.79 21.25 10.85
C ILE A 237 -13.99 21.69 9.40
N ILE A 238 -14.34 20.78 8.51
CA ILE A 238 -14.44 21.06 7.07
C ILE A 238 -15.87 20.92 6.56
N PHE A 239 -16.51 19.75 6.77
CA PHE A 239 -17.80 19.49 6.15
C PHE A 239 -18.92 20.37 6.69
N GLU A 240 -19.06 20.51 8.01
CA GLU A 240 -20.13 21.30 8.63
C GLU A 240 -20.03 22.77 8.22
N ASP A 241 -18.83 23.37 8.27
CA ASP A 241 -18.61 24.75 7.88
C ASP A 241 -18.75 24.95 6.36
N LEU A 242 -18.32 23.97 5.56
CA LEU A 242 -18.42 24.04 4.10
C LEU A 242 -19.89 24.11 3.65
N ILE A 243 -20.75 23.24 4.17
CA ILE A 243 -22.17 23.18 3.74
C ILE A 243 -22.98 24.41 4.16
N ASP A 244 -22.52 25.13 5.19
CA ASP A 244 -23.16 26.39 5.66
C ASP A 244 -22.55 27.64 5.03
N SER A 245 -21.49 27.49 4.22
CA SER A 245 -20.78 28.59 3.58
C SER A 245 -21.24 28.84 2.14
N SER A 246 -21.04 30.07 1.66
CA SER A 246 -21.23 30.40 0.24
C SER A 246 -20.25 29.70 -0.70
N LEU A 247 -19.18 29.11 -0.17
CA LEU A 247 -18.15 28.40 -0.95
C LEU A 247 -18.74 27.24 -1.75
N ILE A 248 -19.80 26.60 -1.25
CA ILE A 248 -20.49 25.53 -2.00
C ILE A 248 -20.93 25.99 -3.40
N ASN A 249 -21.24 27.28 -3.57
CA ASN A 249 -21.74 27.80 -4.84
C ASN A 249 -20.66 27.84 -5.95
N HIS A 250 -19.36 27.73 -5.58
CA HIS A 250 -18.26 27.64 -6.51
C HIS A 250 -18.10 26.25 -7.12
N PHE A 251 -18.76 25.23 -6.56
CA PHE A 251 -18.71 23.87 -7.05
C PHE A 251 -20.01 23.47 -7.73
N GLU A 252 -19.88 22.79 -8.85
CA GLU A 252 -21.02 22.16 -9.53
C GLU A 252 -21.46 20.89 -8.79
N LYS A 253 -20.48 20.12 -8.30
CA LYS A 253 -20.74 18.92 -7.49
C LYS A 253 -19.76 18.82 -6.31
N ILE A 254 -20.26 18.27 -5.24
CA ILE A 254 -19.50 17.95 -4.02
C ILE A 254 -19.72 16.48 -3.70
N ILE A 255 -18.65 15.70 -3.78
CA ILE A 255 -18.66 14.26 -3.57
C ILE A 255 -18.09 13.96 -2.19
N ILE A 256 -18.82 13.23 -1.36
CA ILE A 256 -18.41 12.86 -0.02
C ILE A 256 -18.14 11.35 0.03
N VAL A 257 -16.94 10.99 0.44
CA VAL A 257 -16.52 9.60 0.65
C VAL A 257 -16.11 9.43 2.11
N PRO A 258 -16.94 8.79 2.95
CA PRO A 258 -16.59 8.53 4.34
C PRO A 258 -15.36 7.61 4.40
N HIS A 259 -14.53 7.77 5.44
CA HIS A 259 -13.42 6.83 5.69
C HIS A 259 -13.94 5.41 5.98
N GLU A 260 -14.96 5.32 6.81
CA GLU A 260 -15.64 4.08 7.15
C GLU A 260 -17.04 4.08 6.53
N ILE A 261 -17.30 3.11 5.67
CA ILE A 261 -18.62 2.93 5.06
C ILE A 261 -19.51 2.21 6.07
N SER A 262 -20.34 2.96 6.74
CA SER A 262 -21.33 2.44 7.67
C SER A 262 -22.63 3.24 7.59
N GLN A 263 -23.77 2.61 7.91
CA GLN A 263 -25.08 3.27 7.90
C GLN A 263 -25.11 4.51 8.79
N LYS A 264 -24.34 4.49 9.89
CA LYS A 264 -24.21 5.63 10.80
C LYS A 264 -23.65 6.87 10.10
N TYR A 265 -22.55 6.71 9.33
CA TYR A 265 -21.94 7.84 8.61
C TYR A 265 -22.78 8.29 7.42
N ILE A 266 -23.38 7.35 6.69
CA ILE A 266 -24.29 7.69 5.58
C ILE A 266 -25.47 8.50 6.10
N ASN A 267 -26.14 8.05 7.18
CA ASN A 267 -27.26 8.76 7.80
C ASN A 267 -26.85 10.15 8.32
N TYR A 268 -25.63 10.31 8.84
CA TYR A 268 -25.13 11.61 9.27
C TYR A 268 -25.12 12.63 8.12
N TYR A 269 -24.59 12.27 6.95
CA TYR A 269 -24.59 13.18 5.79
C TYR A 269 -26.00 13.41 5.24
N CYS A 270 -26.81 12.36 5.11
CA CYS A 270 -28.20 12.48 4.67
C CYS A 270 -28.97 13.48 5.55
N SER A 271 -28.93 13.28 6.87
CA SER A 271 -29.61 14.18 7.82
C SER A 271 -29.07 15.61 7.79
N SER A 272 -27.77 15.79 7.52
CA SER A 272 -27.17 17.13 7.39
C SER A 272 -27.70 17.87 6.15
N PHE A 273 -27.91 17.16 5.05
CA PHE A 273 -28.48 17.73 3.82
C PHE A 273 -29.99 17.96 3.93
N GLU A 274 -30.73 17.02 4.52
CA GLU A 274 -32.17 17.14 4.77
C GLU A 274 -32.53 18.37 5.62
N LYS A 275 -31.77 18.60 6.69
CA LYS A 275 -31.96 19.80 7.58
C LYS A 275 -31.80 21.12 6.82
N ARG A 276 -31.09 21.15 5.70
CA ARG A 276 -30.81 22.34 4.88
C ARG A 276 -31.60 22.37 3.59
N ASN A 277 -32.48 21.38 3.37
CA ASN A 277 -33.26 21.20 2.15
C ASN A 277 -32.36 21.07 0.89
N PHE A 278 -31.19 20.45 1.02
CA PHE A 278 -30.32 20.18 -0.11
C PHE A 278 -30.68 18.85 -0.78
N ALA A 279 -30.78 18.86 -2.10
CA ALA A 279 -30.92 17.64 -2.88
C ALA A 279 -29.59 16.88 -2.88
N TYR A 280 -29.62 15.59 -2.57
CA TYR A 280 -28.45 14.70 -2.55
C TYR A 280 -28.73 13.33 -3.14
N LYS A 281 -27.68 12.62 -3.52
CA LYS A 281 -27.75 11.24 -4.02
C LYS A 281 -26.79 10.35 -3.24
N VAL A 282 -27.25 9.20 -2.77
CA VAL A 282 -26.38 8.10 -2.27
C VAL A 282 -26.13 7.13 -3.39
N ILE A 283 -24.85 6.77 -3.60
CA ILE A 283 -24.46 5.86 -4.68
C ILE A 283 -23.71 4.63 -4.14
N ASP A 284 -24.15 3.46 -4.56
CA ASP A 284 -23.55 2.15 -4.23
C ASP A 284 -22.72 1.58 -5.39
N ASN A 285 -22.87 2.13 -6.59
CA ASN A 285 -22.21 1.69 -7.80
C ASN A 285 -21.46 2.85 -8.47
N TYR A 286 -20.35 2.51 -9.15
CA TYR A 286 -19.62 3.49 -9.94
C TYR A 286 -20.44 3.94 -11.15
N GLN A 287 -20.57 5.24 -11.32
CA GLN A 287 -21.23 5.87 -12.46
C GLN A 287 -20.54 7.18 -12.81
N ASN A 288 -20.83 7.71 -14.00
CA ASN A 288 -20.37 9.04 -14.38
C ASN A 288 -21.25 10.09 -13.68
N PHE A 289 -20.63 10.98 -12.92
CA PHE A 289 -21.33 12.02 -12.16
C PHE A 289 -21.91 13.14 -13.02
N GLU A 290 -21.44 13.32 -14.25
CA GLU A 290 -21.96 14.32 -15.18
C GLU A 290 -23.47 14.18 -15.40
N HIS A 291 -23.98 12.94 -15.33
CA HIS A 291 -25.39 12.63 -15.58
C HIS A 291 -26.28 12.72 -14.32
N LEU A 292 -25.69 13.01 -13.14
CA LEU A 292 -26.46 13.19 -11.94
C LEU A 292 -26.94 14.64 -11.83
N ALA A 293 -28.23 14.84 -11.54
CA ALA A 293 -28.79 16.18 -11.33
C ALA A 293 -28.36 16.77 -9.97
N GLU A 294 -28.17 15.91 -8.98
CA GLU A 294 -27.89 16.31 -7.60
C GLU A 294 -26.49 16.89 -7.45
N LYS A 295 -26.38 17.97 -6.68
CA LYS A 295 -25.12 18.63 -6.35
C LYS A 295 -24.30 17.84 -5.35
N PHE A 296 -24.94 17.26 -4.34
CA PHE A 296 -24.29 16.50 -3.28
C PHE A 296 -24.40 15.01 -3.52
N ILE A 297 -23.26 14.32 -3.50
CA ILE A 297 -23.17 12.88 -3.79
C ILE A 297 -22.47 12.20 -2.64
N ILE A 298 -23.10 11.22 -2.00
CA ILE A 298 -22.54 10.42 -0.92
C ILE A 298 -22.18 9.05 -1.49
N VAL A 299 -20.94 8.64 -1.35
CA VAL A 299 -20.45 7.33 -1.82
C VAL A 299 -20.54 6.29 -0.71
N ASN A 300 -21.41 5.29 -0.89
CA ASN A 300 -21.69 4.22 0.06
C ASN A 300 -20.99 2.91 -0.34
N ARG A 301 -19.77 2.98 -0.88
CA ARG A 301 -18.99 1.79 -1.27
C ARG A 301 -17.51 2.03 -1.25
N VAL A 302 -16.74 0.99 -0.83
CA VAL A 302 -15.27 0.98 -0.89
C VAL A 302 -14.75 0.69 -2.30
N GLY A 303 -13.51 1.13 -2.59
CA GLY A 303 -12.79 0.79 -3.82
C GLY A 303 -13.06 1.72 -5.01
N PHE A 304 -13.75 2.83 -4.83
CA PHE A 304 -14.07 3.78 -5.90
C PHE A 304 -13.14 4.99 -5.98
N LEU A 305 -12.45 5.35 -4.90
CA LEU A 305 -11.70 6.61 -4.79
C LEU A 305 -10.74 6.84 -5.96
N SER A 306 -9.94 5.87 -6.34
CA SER A 306 -8.98 6.01 -7.44
C SER A 306 -9.63 6.39 -8.78
N LYS A 307 -10.85 5.90 -9.02
CA LYS A 307 -11.63 6.25 -10.23
C LYS A 307 -12.32 7.61 -10.09
N LEU A 308 -12.73 7.96 -8.86
CA LEU A 308 -13.37 9.24 -8.58
C LEU A 308 -12.43 10.42 -8.77
N TYR A 309 -11.17 10.28 -8.36
CA TYR A 309 -10.15 11.31 -8.56
C TYR A 309 -9.95 11.70 -10.03
N LEU A 310 -10.24 10.80 -10.97
CA LEU A 310 -10.19 11.10 -12.40
C LEU A 310 -11.33 12.01 -12.86
N GLN A 311 -12.43 12.10 -12.10
CA GLN A 311 -13.62 12.89 -12.41
C GLN A 311 -13.71 14.17 -11.56
N THR A 312 -12.73 14.45 -10.70
CA THR A 312 -12.77 15.60 -9.78
C THR A 312 -11.68 16.61 -10.10
N SER A 313 -11.91 17.86 -9.74
CA SER A 313 -10.98 18.98 -10.01
C SER A 313 -10.16 19.36 -8.79
N ILE A 314 -10.72 19.22 -7.59
CA ILE A 314 -10.11 19.55 -6.30
C ILE A 314 -10.38 18.41 -5.34
N THR A 315 -9.38 18.04 -4.56
CA THR A 315 -9.49 16.96 -3.58
C THR A 315 -9.11 17.43 -2.19
N TYR A 316 -10.02 17.26 -1.23
CA TYR A 316 -9.67 17.24 0.18
C TYR A 316 -9.49 15.78 0.63
N VAL A 317 -8.37 15.48 1.32
CA VAL A 317 -8.09 14.15 1.86
C VAL A 317 -8.15 14.20 3.39
N GLY A 318 -9.09 13.45 3.95
CA GLY A 318 -9.34 13.39 5.38
C GLY A 318 -8.28 12.64 6.18
N GLY A 319 -8.46 12.67 7.51
CA GLY A 319 -7.58 12.08 8.51
C GLY A 319 -6.55 13.06 9.07
N GLY A 320 -6.30 14.17 8.40
CA GLY A 320 -5.30 15.15 8.81
C GLY A 320 -5.62 15.93 10.09
N PHE A 321 -6.84 15.89 10.57
CA PHE A 321 -7.22 16.43 11.89
C PHE A 321 -7.28 15.35 12.97
N SER A 322 -7.12 14.08 12.61
CA SER A 322 -7.06 12.96 13.54
C SER A 322 -5.62 12.62 13.93
N LYS A 323 -5.42 11.84 15.02
CA LYS A 323 -4.11 11.31 15.41
C LYS A 323 -3.58 10.27 14.43
N SER A 324 -4.44 9.67 13.61
CA SER A 324 -4.06 8.66 12.61
C SER A 324 -3.30 9.25 11.43
N GLY A 325 -3.43 10.56 11.20
CA GLY A 325 -2.83 11.26 10.08
C GLY A 325 -3.59 11.09 8.77
N ILE A 326 -3.09 11.77 7.72
CA ILE A 326 -3.73 11.81 6.41
C ILE A 326 -3.69 10.46 5.69
N HIS A 327 -4.69 10.21 4.85
CA HIS A 327 -4.74 9.08 3.94
C HIS A 327 -3.85 9.27 2.70
N ASN A 328 -4.02 8.41 1.68
CA ASN A 328 -3.23 8.45 0.45
C ASN A 328 -3.54 9.74 -0.35
N ILE A 329 -2.57 10.63 -0.42
CA ILE A 329 -2.63 11.90 -1.16
C ILE A 329 -2.02 11.80 -2.56
N ILE A 330 -1.33 10.71 -2.87
CA ILE A 330 -0.64 10.54 -4.15
C ILE A 330 -1.61 10.15 -5.27
N GLU A 331 -2.65 9.36 -4.98
CA GLU A 331 -3.66 9.01 -5.98
C GLU A 331 -4.37 10.25 -6.55
N PRO A 332 -4.91 11.19 -5.74
CA PRO A 332 -5.51 12.40 -6.29
C PRO A 332 -4.49 13.31 -6.98
N ALA A 333 -3.28 13.44 -6.45
CA ALA A 333 -2.22 14.21 -7.10
C ALA A 333 -1.84 13.65 -8.47
N ALA A 334 -1.70 12.33 -8.59
CA ALA A 334 -1.43 11.66 -9.85
C ALA A 334 -2.59 11.79 -10.85
N ALA A 335 -3.84 11.96 -10.36
CA ALA A 335 -4.99 12.32 -11.17
C ALA A 335 -5.03 13.83 -11.53
N SER A 336 -3.95 14.57 -11.28
CA SER A 336 -3.78 16.01 -11.54
C SER A 336 -4.75 16.91 -10.76
N ASN A 337 -5.15 16.50 -9.54
CA ASN A 337 -5.94 17.32 -8.65
C ASN A 337 -5.03 18.06 -7.66
N PRO A 338 -5.23 19.35 -7.38
CA PRO A 338 -4.73 19.98 -6.16
C PRO A 338 -5.25 19.22 -4.93
N VAL A 339 -4.36 18.95 -3.97
CA VAL A 339 -4.68 18.12 -2.81
C VAL A 339 -4.61 18.93 -1.53
N ILE A 340 -5.74 19.06 -0.87
CA ILE A 340 -5.87 19.77 0.42
C ILE A 340 -5.97 18.72 1.53
N PHE A 341 -5.28 18.94 2.65
CA PHE A 341 -5.29 18.03 3.80
C PHE A 341 -5.01 18.77 5.12
N GLY A 342 -5.41 18.17 6.23
CA GLY A 342 -5.14 18.72 7.56
C GLY A 342 -3.69 18.60 8.02
N PRO A 343 -3.30 19.19 9.17
CA PRO A 343 -1.91 19.39 9.57
C PRO A 343 -1.19 18.13 10.04
N ASN A 344 -1.90 17.06 10.41
CA ASN A 344 -1.31 15.85 10.96
C ASN A 344 -0.85 14.88 9.85
N PHE A 345 0.13 15.27 9.05
CA PHE A 345 0.71 14.42 7.99
C PHE A 345 2.09 13.86 8.32
N LEU A 346 2.75 14.34 9.37
CA LEU A 346 4.15 13.99 9.70
C LEU A 346 4.33 12.52 10.08
N ASN A 347 3.30 11.89 10.65
CA ASN A 347 3.37 10.52 11.16
C ASN A 347 3.08 9.44 10.08
N SER A 348 2.31 9.77 9.04
CA SER A 348 1.82 8.77 8.08
C SER A 348 2.41 8.94 6.67
N ASN A 349 2.38 10.15 6.11
CA ASN A 349 2.72 10.42 4.72
C ASN A 349 3.67 11.63 4.57
N LYS A 350 4.60 11.81 5.52
CA LYS A 350 5.48 12.99 5.60
C LYS A 350 6.18 13.32 4.28
N LEU A 351 6.82 12.32 3.66
CA LEU A 351 7.58 12.55 2.42
C LEU A 351 6.68 12.92 1.25
N ASP A 352 5.54 12.25 1.15
CA ASP A 352 4.56 12.49 0.08
C ASP A 352 3.94 13.89 0.22
N ALA A 353 3.53 14.25 1.45
CA ALA A 353 2.96 15.56 1.74
C ALA A 353 3.96 16.70 1.50
N GLN A 354 5.18 16.56 2.03
CA GLN A 354 6.22 17.56 1.84
C GLN A 354 6.59 17.71 0.35
N GLY A 355 6.66 16.61 -0.38
CA GLY A 355 6.89 16.62 -1.83
C GLY A 355 5.81 17.38 -2.59
N LEU A 356 4.53 17.15 -2.28
CA LEU A 356 3.42 17.86 -2.91
C LEU A 356 3.38 19.35 -2.53
N ILE A 357 3.66 19.72 -1.27
CA ILE A 357 3.75 21.11 -0.83
C ILE A 357 4.87 21.84 -1.58
N ASN A 358 6.04 21.22 -1.70
CA ASN A 358 7.19 21.84 -2.35
C ASN A 358 6.97 22.16 -3.85
N VAL A 359 6.07 21.41 -4.50
CA VAL A 359 5.71 21.64 -5.91
C VAL A 359 4.36 22.36 -6.08
N SER A 360 3.81 22.93 -4.99
CA SER A 360 2.52 23.63 -4.97
C SER A 360 1.34 22.78 -5.47
N GLY A 361 1.45 21.45 -5.37
CA GLY A 361 0.39 20.51 -5.67
C GLY A 361 -0.38 20.04 -4.43
N GLY A 362 0.11 20.33 -3.23
CA GLY A 362 -0.48 19.98 -1.95
C GLY A 362 -0.58 21.17 -1.00
N PHE A 363 -1.67 21.27 -0.24
CA PHE A 363 -1.97 22.37 0.66
C PHE A 363 -2.37 21.80 2.05
N SER A 364 -1.55 22.13 3.05
CA SER A 364 -1.87 21.79 4.44
C SER A 364 -2.67 22.91 5.08
N ILE A 365 -3.80 22.59 5.66
CA ILE A 365 -4.72 23.58 6.27
C ILE A 365 -4.92 23.26 7.74
N GLU A 366 -5.08 24.29 8.57
CA GLU A 366 -5.31 24.16 10.01
C GLU A 366 -6.77 24.40 10.40
N SER A 367 -7.56 25.00 9.51
CA SER A 367 -8.96 25.34 9.75
C SER A 367 -9.75 25.51 8.46
N PHE A 368 -11.07 25.61 8.56
CA PHE A 368 -11.94 25.91 7.43
C PHE A 368 -11.67 27.31 6.83
N ASN A 369 -11.24 28.27 7.62
CA ASN A 369 -10.91 29.61 7.08
C ASN A 369 -9.74 29.54 6.08
N VAL A 370 -8.71 28.76 6.36
CA VAL A 370 -7.60 28.52 5.42
C VAL A 370 -8.05 27.67 4.22
N PHE A 371 -9.05 26.82 4.39
CA PHE A 371 -9.62 26.05 3.27
C PHE A 371 -10.32 26.95 2.23
N LYS A 372 -10.87 28.10 2.65
CA LYS A 372 -11.56 29.04 1.76
C LYS A 372 -10.62 29.81 0.84
N GLU A 373 -9.41 30.11 1.30
CA GLU A 373 -8.35 30.81 0.57
C GLU A 373 -7.74 29.94 -0.55
#